data_49e557673e8d62e753820dbd4002960c
#
_entry.id   49e557673e8d62e753820dbd4002960c
#
_cell.length_a   1.000
_cell.length_b   1.000
_cell.length_c   1.000
_cell.angle_alpha   90.00
_cell.angle_beta   90.00
_cell.angle_gamma   90.00
#
_symmetry.space_group_name_H-M   'P 1'
#
loop_
_entity.id
_entity.type
_entity.pdbx_description
1 polymer ?
#
loop_
_entity_poly.entity_id
_entity_poly.type
_entity_poly.pdbx_seq_one_letter_code
_entity_poly.pdbx_strand_id
1 'polypeptide(L)'
;MHAVVYHGPGRKAWEEVPKPSIQDDTDAIVRVDAVTICGTDLHILKGDVPAVTDGRILGHEAVGTVTEIGDGVRTLKPGDRVLVSCITACGTCRFCREGRYGQCLGGGGWILGHLINGTQAEYVRVPFADTSTFAIPAGVTDEEVLMLADIGPTGYEVGVLNGHVRPGDVVAVVGAGPIGLSSIMGAKLFSPSHVVAIDVAGSRLDAAKRVGADVVVDASRDDALEVVRGLTDGLGADVAIEAVGIPGTFEQCAALVRPGGTVANVGVHGKPATLHLEDLWIKDVTITTGLVDTYSTPTLLRLLASRQLDLGQLVTHHFHLDEFMDAYEVFANAADTQALKVVLTARS
;
A
#
# COMPACT_ATOMS: atom_id res chain seq x y z
N MET A 1 22.71 -15.15 5.35
CA MET A 1 22.00 -14.37 4.35
C MET A 1 22.22 -12.90 4.59
N HIS A 2 21.97 -12.06 3.55
CA HIS A 2 22.04 -10.62 3.72
C HIS A 2 20.63 -10.03 3.89
N ALA A 3 20.54 -8.89 4.61
CA ALA A 3 19.29 -8.18 4.87
C ALA A 3 19.54 -6.70 5.16
N VAL A 4 18.49 -5.87 5.00
CA VAL A 4 18.48 -4.47 5.48
C VAL A 4 18.11 -4.47 6.95
N VAL A 5 19.09 -4.16 7.80
CA VAL A 5 18.91 -4.11 9.25
C VAL A 5 18.79 -2.66 9.70
N TYR A 6 17.77 -2.39 10.51
CA TYR A 6 17.55 -1.10 11.16
C TYR A 6 18.38 -0.96 12.42
N HIS A 7 19.09 0.17 12.56
CA HIS A 7 19.97 0.48 13.70
C HIS A 7 19.57 1.77 14.43
N GLY A 8 18.27 2.07 14.42
CA GLY A 8 17.74 3.31 14.98
C GLY A 8 17.49 4.39 13.91
N PRO A 9 16.88 5.52 14.31
CA PRO A 9 16.49 6.58 13.36
C PRO A 9 17.64 7.02 12.45
N GLY A 10 17.39 7.06 11.16
CA GLY A 10 18.33 7.42 10.11
C GLY A 10 19.40 6.37 9.81
N ARG A 11 19.45 5.25 10.52
CA ARG A 11 20.52 4.25 10.36
C ARG A 11 19.97 2.91 9.93
N LYS A 12 20.46 2.42 8.83
CA LYS A 12 20.23 1.09 8.28
C LYS A 12 21.49 0.59 7.58
N ALA A 13 21.63 -0.72 7.45
CA ALA A 13 22.74 -1.33 6.72
C ALA A 13 22.28 -2.60 6.01
N TRP A 14 22.89 -2.89 4.86
CA TRP A 14 22.82 -4.19 4.19
C TRP A 14 23.94 -5.06 4.76
N GLU A 15 23.59 -6.06 5.56
CA GLU A 15 24.57 -6.83 6.31
C GLU A 15 24.24 -8.30 6.43
N GLU A 16 25.21 -9.12 6.79
CA GLU A 16 25.04 -10.56 6.98
C GLU A 16 24.33 -10.85 8.30
N VAL A 17 23.27 -11.65 8.22
CA VAL A 17 22.45 -12.08 9.35
C VAL A 17 22.13 -13.58 9.23
N PRO A 18 21.76 -14.27 10.32
CA PRO A 18 21.30 -15.65 10.26
C PRO A 18 20.07 -15.81 9.33
N LYS A 19 20.05 -16.89 8.52
CA LYS A 19 18.85 -17.26 7.75
C LYS A 19 17.72 -17.63 8.73
N PRO A 20 16.46 -17.21 8.47
CA PRO A 20 15.33 -17.59 9.32
C PRO A 20 15.05 -19.10 9.24
N SER A 21 14.45 -19.64 10.30
CA SER A 21 13.97 -21.02 10.37
C SER A 21 12.49 -21.05 10.76
N ILE A 22 11.82 -22.17 10.50
CA ILE A 22 10.46 -22.45 10.99
C ILE A 22 10.46 -22.34 12.52
N GLN A 23 9.53 -21.59 13.08
CA GLN A 23 9.33 -21.39 14.52
C GLN A 23 7.99 -21.97 14.98
N ASP A 24 6.97 -21.91 14.11
CA ASP A 24 5.64 -22.46 14.33
C ASP A 24 5.21 -23.35 13.17
N ASP A 25 4.34 -24.32 13.44
CA ASP A 25 3.83 -25.25 12.43
C ASP A 25 3.13 -24.55 11.24
N THR A 26 2.69 -23.33 11.41
CA THR A 26 1.99 -22.53 10.37
C THR A 26 2.92 -21.61 9.57
N ASP A 27 4.22 -21.65 9.81
CA ASP A 27 5.21 -20.80 9.14
C ASP A 27 5.59 -21.34 7.75
N ALA A 28 6.00 -20.43 6.87
CA ALA A 28 6.81 -20.75 5.69
C ALA A 28 8.10 -19.94 5.68
N ILE A 29 9.17 -20.48 5.10
CA ILE A 29 10.36 -19.73 4.71
C ILE A 29 10.28 -19.49 3.22
N VAL A 30 10.32 -18.22 2.85
CA VAL A 30 10.27 -17.76 1.46
C VAL A 30 11.63 -17.18 1.09
N ARG A 31 12.22 -17.68 0.00
CA ARG A 31 13.33 -16.98 -0.66
C ARG A 31 12.75 -15.79 -1.39
N VAL A 32 13.28 -14.60 -1.15
CA VAL A 32 12.81 -13.37 -1.77
C VAL A 32 13.38 -13.27 -3.18
N ASP A 33 12.53 -13.25 -4.18
CA ASP A 33 12.87 -13.11 -5.60
C ASP A 33 12.72 -11.64 -6.05
N ALA A 34 11.72 -10.92 -5.52
CA ALA A 34 11.53 -9.48 -5.71
C ALA A 34 10.95 -8.83 -4.45
N VAL A 35 11.37 -7.59 -4.16
CA VAL A 35 10.96 -6.79 -2.99
C VAL A 35 10.91 -5.32 -3.35
N THR A 36 10.21 -4.51 -2.57
CA THR A 36 10.13 -3.07 -2.78
C THR A 36 10.30 -2.30 -1.48
N ILE A 37 10.44 -0.98 -1.59
CA ILE A 37 10.50 -0.03 -0.47
C ILE A 37 9.15 0.69 -0.39
N CYS A 38 8.61 0.82 0.82
CA CYS A 38 7.37 1.53 1.12
C CYS A 38 7.65 2.88 1.82
N GLY A 39 6.68 3.80 1.73
CA GLY A 39 6.70 5.02 2.54
C GLY A 39 6.76 4.75 4.04
N THR A 40 6.19 3.65 4.48
CA THR A 40 6.25 3.15 5.86
C THR A 40 7.68 2.89 6.33
N ASP A 41 8.56 2.36 5.46
CA ASP A 41 9.98 2.15 5.79
C ASP A 41 10.69 3.48 6.06
N LEU A 42 10.32 4.55 5.32
CA LEU A 42 10.83 5.90 5.58
C LEU A 42 10.32 6.48 6.90
N HIS A 43 9.06 6.20 7.30
CA HIS A 43 8.54 6.56 8.62
C HIS A 43 9.28 5.85 9.75
N ILE A 44 9.59 4.57 9.58
CA ILE A 44 10.43 3.81 10.53
C ILE A 44 11.81 4.48 10.65
N LEU A 45 12.44 4.82 9.52
CA LEU A 45 13.75 5.48 9.52
C LEU A 45 13.72 6.91 10.10
N LYS A 46 12.57 7.60 10.10
CA LYS A 46 12.38 8.87 10.81
C LYS A 46 12.19 8.70 12.31
N GLY A 47 11.93 7.48 12.80
CA GLY A 47 11.62 7.21 14.21
C GLY A 47 10.14 7.35 14.55
N ASP A 48 9.25 7.45 13.55
CA ASP A 48 7.81 7.62 13.76
C ASP A 48 7.12 6.33 14.25
N VAL A 49 7.83 5.17 14.22
CA VAL A 49 7.32 3.85 14.64
C VAL A 49 8.18 3.28 15.77
N PRO A 50 7.95 3.69 17.03
CA PRO A 50 8.80 3.31 18.17
C PRO A 50 8.88 1.81 18.48
N ALA A 51 7.93 1.02 17.97
CA ALA A 51 7.91 -0.44 18.15
C ALA A 51 8.99 -1.17 17.32
N VAL A 52 9.56 -0.51 16.31
CA VAL A 52 10.69 -1.06 15.56
C VAL A 52 11.98 -0.82 16.31
N THR A 53 12.61 -1.90 16.74
CA THR A 53 13.82 -1.87 17.56
C THR A 53 15.08 -2.12 16.75
N ASP A 54 16.24 -1.74 17.29
CA ASP A 54 17.56 -2.07 16.74
C ASP A 54 17.69 -3.57 16.43
N GLY A 55 18.31 -3.89 15.30
CA GLY A 55 18.45 -5.26 14.80
C GLY A 55 17.26 -5.78 13.98
N ARG A 56 16.19 -4.98 13.77
CA ARG A 56 15.04 -5.38 12.98
C ARG A 56 15.37 -5.37 11.48
N ILE A 57 15.08 -6.46 10.77
CA ILE A 57 15.08 -6.48 9.30
C ILE A 57 13.81 -5.78 8.83
N LEU A 58 13.96 -4.81 7.93
CA LEU A 58 12.86 -3.99 7.41
C LEU A 58 12.05 -4.71 6.31
N GLY A 59 10.96 -4.06 5.87
CA GLY A 59 10.14 -4.45 4.72
C GLY A 59 8.98 -5.38 5.04
N HIS A 60 7.92 -5.26 4.22
CA HIS A 60 6.67 -6.03 4.36
C HIS A 60 6.05 -6.38 3.01
N GLU A 61 6.72 -6.09 1.90
CA GLU A 61 6.25 -6.36 0.55
C GLU A 61 7.27 -7.26 -0.17
N ALA A 62 6.88 -8.46 -0.61
CA ALA A 62 7.76 -9.33 -1.39
C ALA A 62 7.00 -10.31 -2.28
N VAL A 63 7.70 -10.76 -3.31
CA VAL A 63 7.39 -11.95 -4.09
C VAL A 63 8.55 -12.91 -3.92
N GLY A 64 8.27 -14.20 -3.80
CA GLY A 64 9.33 -15.18 -3.65
C GLY A 64 8.90 -16.62 -3.86
N THR A 65 9.85 -17.51 -3.63
CA THR A 65 9.67 -18.95 -3.75
C THR A 65 9.72 -19.59 -2.39
N VAL A 66 8.71 -20.37 -2.04
CA VAL A 66 8.65 -21.15 -0.80
C VAL A 66 9.80 -22.16 -0.79
N THR A 67 10.62 -22.16 0.26
CA THR A 67 11.73 -23.13 0.43
C THR A 67 11.49 -24.16 1.52
N GLU A 68 10.79 -23.76 2.59
CA GLU A 68 10.47 -24.61 3.74
C GLU A 68 9.06 -24.27 4.24
N ILE A 69 8.35 -25.26 4.78
CA ILE A 69 7.03 -25.07 5.42
C ILE A 69 6.98 -25.83 6.74
N GLY A 70 6.19 -25.32 7.69
CA GLY A 70 5.84 -26.03 8.91
C GLY A 70 4.79 -27.12 8.65
N ASP A 71 4.68 -28.09 9.57
CA ASP A 71 3.80 -29.25 9.45
C ASP A 71 2.30 -28.89 9.41
N GLY A 72 1.94 -27.69 9.86
CA GLY A 72 0.59 -27.17 9.87
C GLY A 72 0.14 -26.50 8.57
N VAL A 73 1.07 -26.14 7.66
CA VAL A 73 0.76 -25.51 6.38
C VAL A 73 0.07 -26.51 5.44
N ARG A 74 -1.00 -26.07 4.76
CA ARG A 74 -1.87 -26.96 3.96
C ARG A 74 -1.97 -26.58 2.49
N THR A 75 -1.81 -25.31 2.17
CA THR A 75 -2.06 -24.77 0.81
C THR A 75 -0.79 -24.55 0.01
N LEU A 76 0.39 -24.68 0.64
CA LEU A 76 1.70 -24.41 0.04
C LEU A 76 2.61 -25.62 0.09
N LYS A 77 3.58 -25.64 -0.81
CA LYS A 77 4.71 -26.59 -0.81
C LYS A 77 5.99 -25.89 -1.26
N PRO A 78 7.16 -26.43 -0.91
CA PRO A 78 8.43 -25.95 -1.46
C PRO A 78 8.43 -25.92 -2.99
N GLY A 79 8.91 -24.80 -3.56
CA GLY A 79 8.90 -24.52 -4.99
C GLY A 79 7.71 -23.66 -5.46
N ASP A 80 6.69 -23.45 -4.65
CA ASP A 80 5.59 -22.58 -5.01
C ASP A 80 6.03 -21.11 -5.03
N ARG A 81 5.64 -20.37 -6.09
CA ARG A 81 5.82 -18.92 -6.18
C ARG A 81 4.67 -18.21 -5.46
N VAL A 82 4.99 -17.31 -4.55
CA VAL A 82 4.01 -16.63 -3.71
C VAL A 82 4.25 -15.13 -3.62
N LEU A 83 3.15 -14.39 -3.55
CA LEU A 83 3.11 -13.02 -3.06
C LEU A 83 3.03 -13.07 -1.53
N VAL A 84 3.93 -12.40 -0.84
CA VAL A 84 3.88 -12.21 0.61
C VAL A 84 3.06 -10.97 0.91
N SER A 85 1.98 -11.13 1.66
CA SER A 85 1.11 -10.03 2.09
C SER A 85 1.79 -9.15 3.13
N CYS A 86 1.59 -7.84 3.06
CA CYS A 86 2.01 -6.90 4.12
C CYS A 86 1.27 -7.16 5.44
N ILE A 87 0.12 -7.84 5.39
CA ILE A 87 -0.69 -8.24 6.54
C ILE A 87 -0.63 -9.76 6.71
N THR A 88 -0.29 -10.20 7.90
CA THR A 88 -0.36 -11.62 8.28
C THR A 88 -1.63 -11.88 9.07
N ALA A 89 -2.21 -13.08 9.00
CA ALA A 89 -3.49 -13.35 9.64
C ALA A 89 -3.61 -14.79 10.13
N CYS A 90 -4.01 -15.00 11.39
CA CYS A 90 -4.20 -16.36 11.92
C CYS A 90 -5.40 -17.10 11.31
N GLY A 91 -6.30 -16.43 10.59
CA GLY A 91 -7.46 -17.01 9.95
C GLY A 91 -8.60 -17.46 10.88
N THR A 92 -8.38 -17.52 12.19
CA THR A 92 -9.30 -18.17 13.15
C THR A 92 -9.91 -17.23 14.18
N CYS A 93 -9.30 -16.11 14.51
CA CYS A 93 -9.80 -15.16 15.49
C CYS A 93 -11.06 -14.42 14.97
N ARG A 94 -11.74 -13.70 15.87
CA ARG A 94 -12.94 -12.95 15.52
C ARG A 94 -12.73 -12.05 14.31
N PHE A 95 -11.69 -11.19 14.33
CA PHE A 95 -11.46 -10.23 13.25
C PHE A 95 -11.09 -10.91 11.92
N CYS A 96 -10.28 -11.98 11.95
CA CYS A 96 -9.99 -12.73 10.72
C CYS A 96 -11.26 -13.35 10.12
N ARG A 97 -12.19 -13.85 10.94
CA ARG A 97 -13.47 -14.39 10.48
C ARG A 97 -14.41 -13.32 9.90
N GLU A 98 -14.19 -12.06 10.26
CA GLU A 98 -14.90 -10.90 9.72
C GLU A 98 -14.17 -10.32 8.47
N GLY A 99 -13.04 -10.90 8.04
CA GLY A 99 -12.19 -10.37 6.96
C GLY A 99 -11.32 -9.17 7.36
N ARG A 100 -11.21 -8.88 8.64
CA ARG A 100 -10.40 -7.77 9.20
C ARG A 100 -9.03 -8.27 9.63
N TYR A 101 -8.22 -8.67 8.67
CA TYR A 101 -6.92 -9.31 8.91
C TYR A 101 -5.90 -8.36 9.54
N GLY A 102 -5.95 -7.07 9.21
CA GLY A 102 -5.11 -6.04 9.82
C GLY A 102 -5.29 -5.92 11.34
N GLN A 103 -6.44 -6.40 11.88
CA GLN A 103 -6.77 -6.39 13.31
C GLN A 103 -6.65 -7.79 13.94
N CYS A 104 -5.84 -8.69 13.39
CA CYS A 104 -5.70 -10.05 13.86
C CYS A 104 -5.32 -10.13 15.35
N LEU A 105 -6.10 -10.88 16.16
CA LEU A 105 -5.84 -11.10 17.59
C LEU A 105 -4.92 -12.28 17.87
N GLY A 106 -4.59 -13.07 16.85
CA GLY A 106 -3.73 -14.26 16.97
C GLY A 106 -2.24 -13.96 16.77
N GLY A 107 -1.82 -12.69 16.84
CA GLY A 107 -0.42 -12.31 16.65
C GLY A 107 -0.04 -11.98 15.21
N GLY A 108 -1.04 -11.83 14.32
CA GLY A 108 -0.86 -11.31 12.96
C GLY A 108 -1.14 -9.80 12.88
N GLY A 109 -1.48 -9.32 11.69
CA GLY A 109 -1.61 -7.92 11.34
C GLY A 109 -0.37 -7.41 10.63
N TRP A 110 -0.09 -6.12 10.69
CA TRP A 110 1.16 -5.56 10.20
C TRP A 110 2.29 -5.85 11.18
N ILE A 111 2.98 -6.97 11.00
CA ILE A 111 4.08 -7.41 11.86
C ILE A 111 5.42 -7.55 11.13
N LEU A 112 5.44 -7.86 9.84
CA LEU A 112 6.66 -7.96 9.04
C LEU A 112 7.36 -6.60 8.94
N GLY A 113 8.66 -6.58 9.19
CA GLY A 113 9.47 -5.33 9.22
C GLY A 113 9.14 -4.40 10.39
N HIS A 114 8.21 -4.79 11.26
CA HIS A 114 7.73 -4.04 12.41
C HIS A 114 8.00 -4.80 13.72
N LEU A 115 7.17 -5.79 14.06
CA LEU A 115 7.30 -6.59 15.29
C LEU A 115 8.21 -7.81 15.12
N ILE A 116 8.33 -8.32 13.89
CA ILE A 116 9.21 -9.40 13.50
C ILE A 116 10.04 -8.98 12.28
N ASN A 117 11.07 -9.75 11.95
CA ASN A 117 11.90 -9.50 10.78
C ASN A 117 11.09 -9.53 9.48
N GLY A 118 11.39 -8.61 8.58
CA GLY A 118 10.64 -8.34 7.36
C GLY A 118 11.26 -8.92 6.10
N THR A 119 10.81 -8.37 4.97
CA THR A 119 11.03 -8.92 3.62
C THR A 119 12.25 -8.34 2.90
N GLN A 120 12.89 -7.27 3.41
CA GLN A 120 14.08 -6.69 2.78
C GLN A 120 15.34 -7.50 3.11
N ALA A 121 15.34 -8.75 2.64
CA ALA A 121 16.34 -9.77 2.89
C ALA A 121 16.33 -10.84 1.78
N GLU A 122 17.32 -11.72 1.74
CA GLU A 122 17.33 -12.87 0.82
C GLU A 122 16.28 -13.94 1.19
N TYR A 123 15.90 -14.04 2.46
CA TYR A 123 14.87 -14.97 2.96
C TYR A 123 14.03 -14.31 4.05
N VAL A 124 12.75 -14.65 4.10
CA VAL A 124 11.82 -14.19 5.14
C VAL A 124 11.03 -15.38 5.72
N ARG A 125 10.79 -15.35 7.04
CA ARG A 125 9.82 -16.21 7.71
C ARG A 125 8.45 -15.54 7.66
N VAL A 126 7.49 -16.22 7.09
CA VAL A 126 6.10 -15.74 6.99
C VAL A 126 5.23 -16.58 7.92
N PRO A 127 4.74 -16.03 9.04
CA PRO A 127 3.82 -16.73 9.93
C PRO A 127 2.42 -16.83 9.30
N PHE A 128 1.65 -17.86 9.71
CA PHE A 128 0.31 -18.13 9.17
C PHE A 128 0.31 -18.18 7.64
N ALA A 129 1.24 -18.93 7.07
CA ALA A 129 1.58 -18.90 5.65
C ALA A 129 0.36 -19.11 4.73
N ASP A 130 -0.58 -19.99 5.08
CA ASP A 130 -1.79 -20.26 4.30
C ASP A 130 -2.71 -19.05 4.14
N THR A 131 -2.65 -18.07 5.04
CA THR A 131 -3.49 -16.85 5.02
C THR A 131 -2.69 -15.58 4.78
N SER A 132 -1.36 -15.67 4.83
CA SER A 132 -0.44 -14.52 4.71
C SER A 132 0.30 -14.50 3.37
N THR A 133 0.04 -15.49 2.51
CA THR A 133 0.61 -15.56 1.16
C THR A 133 -0.47 -15.87 0.13
N PHE A 134 -0.20 -15.48 -1.12
CA PHE A 134 -1.09 -15.75 -2.24
C PHE A 134 -0.31 -16.39 -3.38
N ALA A 135 -0.82 -17.51 -3.93
CA ALA A 135 -0.22 -18.15 -5.09
C ALA A 135 -0.27 -17.22 -6.31
N ILE A 136 0.84 -17.11 -7.01
CA ILE A 136 0.97 -16.24 -8.18
C ILE A 136 0.41 -16.96 -9.42
N PRO A 137 -0.58 -16.37 -10.13
CA PRO A 137 -1.11 -16.95 -11.35
C PRO A 137 -0.04 -17.13 -12.43
N ALA A 138 -0.21 -18.14 -13.30
CA ALA A 138 0.65 -18.29 -14.46
C ALA A 138 0.52 -17.11 -15.43
N GLY A 139 1.62 -16.68 -16.04
CA GLY A 139 1.64 -15.62 -17.05
C GLY A 139 1.68 -14.20 -16.50
N VAL A 140 1.81 -14.00 -15.17
CA VAL A 140 2.12 -12.71 -14.54
C VAL A 140 3.55 -12.72 -14.01
N THR A 141 4.22 -11.57 -14.11
CA THR A 141 5.59 -11.37 -13.63
C THR A 141 5.62 -11.06 -12.14
N ASP A 142 6.78 -11.24 -11.51
CA ASP A 142 6.98 -10.89 -10.10
C ASP A 142 6.76 -9.39 -9.85
N GLU A 143 7.19 -8.54 -10.77
CA GLU A 143 7.04 -7.09 -10.69
C GLU A 143 5.57 -6.66 -10.72
N GLU A 144 4.77 -7.23 -11.66
CA GLU A 144 3.34 -6.93 -11.75
C GLU A 144 2.60 -7.32 -10.45
N VAL A 145 2.96 -8.46 -9.87
CA VAL A 145 2.31 -8.98 -8.66
C VAL A 145 2.78 -8.28 -7.40
N LEU A 146 4.05 -7.87 -7.33
CA LEU A 146 4.66 -7.27 -6.13
C LEU A 146 3.86 -6.06 -5.62
N MET A 147 3.27 -5.28 -6.52
CA MET A 147 2.44 -4.13 -6.14
C MET A 147 1.14 -4.52 -5.42
N LEU A 148 0.75 -5.79 -5.48
CA LEU A 148 -0.39 -6.34 -4.73
C LEU A 148 -0.03 -6.82 -3.32
N ALA A 149 1.24 -6.72 -2.92
CA ALA A 149 1.64 -7.03 -1.55
C ALA A 149 1.05 -6.03 -0.54
N ASP A 150 1.00 -4.72 -0.94
CA ASP A 150 0.51 -3.63 -0.09
C ASP A 150 -0.29 -2.59 -0.88
N ILE A 151 0.37 -1.80 -1.76
CA ILE A 151 -0.23 -0.58 -2.31
C ILE A 151 -1.50 -0.84 -3.12
N GLY A 152 -1.58 -1.97 -3.82
CA GLY A 152 -2.75 -2.38 -4.59
C GLY A 152 -3.98 -2.56 -3.71
N PRO A 153 -3.98 -3.51 -2.77
CA PRO A 153 -5.08 -3.69 -1.83
C PRO A 153 -5.31 -2.47 -0.94
N THR A 154 -4.27 -1.75 -0.51
CA THR A 154 -4.42 -0.55 0.33
C THR A 154 -5.24 0.54 -0.38
N GLY A 155 -4.87 0.91 -1.60
CA GLY A 155 -5.63 1.89 -2.38
C GLY A 155 -7.04 1.41 -2.71
N TYR A 156 -7.20 0.13 -3.01
CA TYR A 156 -8.49 -0.47 -3.36
C TYR A 156 -9.42 -0.62 -2.15
N GLU A 157 -8.97 -1.23 -1.05
CA GLU A 157 -9.80 -1.49 0.13
C GLU A 157 -10.09 -0.21 0.92
N VAL A 158 -9.02 0.52 1.30
CA VAL A 158 -9.15 1.67 2.20
C VAL A 158 -9.62 2.91 1.44
N GLY A 159 -9.15 3.10 0.21
CA GLY A 159 -9.56 4.24 -0.61
C GLY A 159 -10.91 4.01 -1.29
N VAL A 160 -11.01 2.97 -2.12
CA VAL A 160 -12.16 2.80 -3.03
C VAL A 160 -13.34 2.11 -2.36
N LEU A 161 -13.14 0.93 -1.73
CA LEU A 161 -14.24 0.18 -1.12
C LEU A 161 -14.79 0.89 0.12
N ASN A 162 -13.92 1.36 1.03
CA ASN A 162 -14.35 2.13 2.20
C ASN A 162 -14.88 3.52 1.82
N GLY A 163 -14.43 4.07 0.67
CA GLY A 163 -14.99 5.28 0.07
C GLY A 163 -16.38 5.07 -0.51
N HIS A 164 -16.82 3.81 -0.67
CA HIS A 164 -18.08 3.44 -1.30
C HIS A 164 -18.24 3.94 -2.73
N VAL A 165 -17.15 3.96 -3.51
CA VAL A 165 -17.16 4.41 -4.90
C VAL A 165 -18.17 3.61 -5.72
N ARG A 166 -18.99 4.30 -6.52
CA ARG A 166 -20.08 3.75 -7.34
C ARG A 166 -19.99 4.23 -8.79
N PRO A 167 -20.63 3.52 -9.72
CA PRO A 167 -20.76 4.00 -11.09
C PRO A 167 -21.40 5.39 -11.15
N GLY A 168 -20.76 6.27 -11.93
CA GLY A 168 -21.23 7.66 -12.11
C GLY A 168 -20.70 8.66 -11.08
N ASP A 169 -20.04 8.24 -10.00
CA ASP A 169 -19.48 9.15 -8.99
C ASP A 169 -18.38 10.06 -9.56
N VAL A 170 -18.22 11.22 -8.96
CA VAL A 170 -17.00 12.05 -9.06
C VAL A 170 -16.11 11.73 -7.88
N VAL A 171 -14.93 11.18 -8.15
CA VAL A 171 -13.95 10.76 -7.14
C VAL A 171 -12.76 11.71 -7.15
N ALA A 172 -12.52 12.43 -6.05
CA ALA A 172 -11.34 13.25 -5.85
C ALA A 172 -10.28 12.46 -5.06
N VAL A 173 -9.04 12.38 -5.57
CA VAL A 173 -7.91 11.73 -4.91
C VAL A 173 -6.86 12.77 -4.59
N VAL A 174 -6.68 13.07 -3.30
CA VAL A 174 -5.69 14.02 -2.79
C VAL A 174 -4.41 13.29 -2.44
N GLY A 175 -3.36 13.60 -3.19
CA GLY A 175 -2.09 12.89 -3.21
C GLY A 175 -2.02 11.85 -4.34
N ALA A 176 -1.13 12.11 -5.31
CA ALA A 176 -0.86 11.22 -6.44
C ALA A 176 0.46 10.44 -6.28
N GLY A 177 0.81 10.08 -5.04
CA GLY A 177 1.85 9.08 -4.74
C GLY A 177 1.38 7.65 -5.07
N PRO A 178 2.19 6.61 -4.84
CA PRO A 178 1.87 5.22 -5.21
C PRO A 178 0.49 4.76 -4.71
N ILE A 179 0.10 5.10 -3.48
CA ILE A 179 -1.21 4.77 -2.91
C ILE A 179 -2.34 5.51 -3.62
N GLY A 180 -2.19 6.82 -3.86
CA GLY A 180 -3.20 7.60 -4.58
C GLY A 180 -3.36 7.12 -6.04
N LEU A 181 -2.27 6.81 -6.72
CA LEU A 181 -2.29 6.23 -8.07
C LEU A 181 -2.99 4.86 -8.09
N SER A 182 -2.73 4.00 -7.09
CA SER A 182 -3.44 2.74 -6.91
C SER A 182 -4.94 2.95 -6.66
N SER A 183 -5.29 3.97 -5.86
CA SER A 183 -6.71 4.34 -5.62
C SER A 183 -7.38 4.83 -6.91
N ILE A 184 -6.69 5.61 -7.75
CA ILE A 184 -7.20 6.04 -9.07
C ILE A 184 -7.50 4.82 -9.93
N MET A 185 -6.54 3.89 -10.07
CA MET A 185 -6.72 2.67 -10.86
C MET A 185 -7.85 1.80 -10.30
N GLY A 186 -7.93 1.66 -8.99
CA GLY A 186 -9.01 0.93 -8.31
C GLY A 186 -10.38 1.58 -8.53
N ALA A 187 -10.49 2.91 -8.45
CA ALA A 187 -11.72 3.65 -8.69
C ALA A 187 -12.24 3.47 -10.13
N LYS A 188 -11.35 3.44 -11.12
CA LYS A 188 -11.75 3.21 -12.54
C LYS A 188 -12.44 1.87 -12.76
N LEU A 189 -12.22 0.86 -11.92
CA LEU A 189 -12.93 -0.42 -11.98
C LEU A 189 -14.45 -0.28 -11.67
N PHE A 190 -14.86 0.82 -11.04
CA PHE A 190 -16.25 1.13 -10.69
C PHE A 190 -16.94 2.07 -11.67
N SER A 191 -16.29 2.43 -12.78
CA SER A 191 -16.86 3.34 -13.79
C SER A 191 -17.36 4.67 -13.22
N PRO A 192 -16.53 5.42 -12.47
CA PRO A 192 -16.91 6.78 -12.02
C PRO A 192 -17.09 7.70 -13.24
N SER A 193 -17.86 8.77 -13.09
CA SER A 193 -17.99 9.80 -14.16
C SER A 193 -16.69 10.56 -14.34
N HIS A 194 -16.02 10.90 -13.23
CA HIS A 194 -14.70 11.54 -13.24
C HIS A 194 -13.85 11.04 -12.07
N VAL A 195 -12.55 10.87 -12.34
CA VAL A 195 -11.51 10.74 -11.32
C VAL A 195 -10.63 12.00 -11.40
N VAL A 196 -10.62 12.78 -10.33
CA VAL A 196 -9.84 14.02 -10.19
C VAL A 196 -8.62 13.74 -9.31
N ALA A 197 -7.42 13.82 -9.85
CA ALA A 197 -6.18 13.70 -9.08
C ALA A 197 -5.65 15.08 -8.68
N ILE A 198 -5.34 15.25 -7.41
CA ILE A 198 -4.89 16.52 -6.82
C ILE A 198 -3.51 16.29 -6.19
N ASP A 199 -2.49 17.00 -6.65
CA ASP A 199 -1.13 16.95 -6.09
C ASP A 199 -0.40 18.27 -6.37
N VAL A 200 0.75 18.49 -5.75
CA VAL A 200 1.62 19.66 -6.00
C VAL A 200 2.79 19.32 -6.94
N ALA A 201 3.04 18.07 -7.22
CA ALA A 201 4.15 17.60 -8.04
C ALA A 201 3.68 17.26 -9.47
N GLY A 202 4.19 18.00 -10.46
CA GLY A 202 3.81 17.82 -11.87
C GLY A 202 4.05 16.40 -12.38
N SER A 203 5.18 15.76 -12.02
CA SER A 203 5.50 14.38 -12.41
C SER A 203 4.46 13.36 -11.88
N ARG A 204 3.93 13.57 -10.68
CA ARG A 204 2.87 12.76 -10.09
C ARG A 204 1.52 12.97 -10.78
N LEU A 205 1.20 14.22 -11.15
CA LEU A 205 0.01 14.54 -11.93
C LEU A 205 0.07 13.91 -13.33
N ASP A 206 1.25 13.88 -13.95
CA ASP A 206 1.43 13.18 -15.23
C ASP A 206 1.28 11.66 -15.06
N ALA A 207 1.77 11.09 -13.97
CA ALA A 207 1.53 9.68 -13.63
C ALA A 207 0.04 9.41 -13.41
N ALA A 208 -0.69 10.29 -12.71
CA ALA A 208 -2.12 10.16 -12.49
C ALA A 208 -2.92 10.14 -13.82
N LYS A 209 -2.56 11.00 -14.78
CA LYS A 209 -3.15 10.95 -16.13
C LYS A 209 -2.92 9.60 -16.81
N ARG A 210 -1.69 9.09 -16.76
CA ARG A 210 -1.35 7.81 -17.40
C ARG A 210 -2.15 6.64 -16.83
N VAL A 211 -2.43 6.64 -15.53
CA VAL A 211 -3.17 5.56 -14.85
C VAL A 211 -4.69 5.77 -14.82
N GLY A 212 -5.21 6.83 -15.49
CA GLY A 212 -6.63 6.97 -15.76
C GLY A 212 -7.35 8.11 -15.01
N ALA A 213 -6.64 9.06 -14.39
CA ALA A 213 -7.29 10.27 -13.92
C ALA A 213 -7.84 11.10 -15.10
N ASP A 214 -9.10 11.48 -15.02
CA ASP A 214 -9.78 12.25 -16.08
C ASP A 214 -9.40 13.74 -15.99
N VAL A 215 -9.19 14.24 -14.77
CA VAL A 215 -8.78 15.61 -14.47
C VAL A 215 -7.61 15.58 -13.49
N VAL A 216 -6.65 16.48 -13.68
CA VAL A 216 -5.56 16.70 -12.72
C VAL A 216 -5.52 18.14 -12.27
N VAL A 217 -5.24 18.36 -11.00
CA VAL A 217 -5.21 19.69 -10.36
C VAL A 217 -3.86 19.87 -9.68
N ASP A 218 -3.12 20.89 -10.08
CA ASP A 218 -1.92 21.34 -9.39
C ASP A 218 -2.32 22.25 -8.23
N ALA A 219 -2.42 21.68 -7.03
CA ALA A 219 -2.86 22.39 -5.83
C ALA A 219 -1.93 23.52 -5.38
N SER A 220 -0.76 23.70 -6.02
CA SER A 220 0.11 24.85 -5.80
C SER A 220 -0.34 26.10 -6.56
N ARG A 221 -1.23 25.95 -7.56
CA ARG A 221 -1.65 27.01 -8.47
C ARG A 221 -3.16 27.12 -8.63
N ASP A 222 -3.86 25.99 -8.54
CA ASP A 222 -5.27 25.86 -8.85
C ASP A 222 -6.10 25.62 -7.58
N ASP A 223 -7.32 26.12 -7.52
CA ASP A 223 -8.27 25.80 -6.45
C ASP A 223 -8.99 24.49 -6.77
N ALA A 224 -8.57 23.44 -6.08
CA ALA A 224 -9.15 22.11 -6.27
C ALA A 224 -10.65 22.05 -5.96
N LEU A 225 -11.14 22.86 -5.01
CA LEU A 225 -12.56 22.94 -4.65
C LEU A 225 -13.38 23.55 -5.80
N GLU A 226 -12.87 24.61 -6.42
CA GLU A 226 -13.50 25.25 -7.56
C GLU A 226 -13.58 24.29 -8.76
N VAL A 227 -12.48 23.57 -9.05
CA VAL A 227 -12.45 22.59 -10.13
C VAL A 227 -13.46 21.45 -9.90
N VAL A 228 -13.48 20.85 -8.70
CA VAL A 228 -14.41 19.77 -8.37
C VAL A 228 -15.87 20.25 -8.42
N ARG A 229 -16.16 21.43 -7.91
CA ARG A 229 -17.50 22.04 -7.97
C ARG A 229 -17.94 22.30 -9.41
N GLY A 230 -17.02 22.69 -10.28
CA GLY A 230 -17.30 22.87 -11.72
C GLY A 230 -17.74 21.59 -12.42
N LEU A 231 -17.30 20.43 -11.93
CA LEU A 231 -17.67 19.11 -12.46
C LEU A 231 -18.98 18.54 -11.86
N THR A 232 -19.52 19.17 -10.80
CA THR A 232 -20.57 18.59 -9.96
C THR A 232 -21.73 19.58 -9.71
N ASP A 233 -21.98 20.50 -10.62
CA ASP A 233 -23.03 21.54 -10.49
C ASP A 233 -22.95 22.31 -9.15
N GLY A 234 -21.73 22.51 -8.64
CA GLY A 234 -21.46 23.22 -7.40
C GLY A 234 -21.52 22.39 -6.12
N LEU A 235 -21.84 21.08 -6.20
CA LEU A 235 -22.07 20.23 -5.02
C LEU A 235 -20.79 19.79 -4.33
N GLY A 236 -19.77 19.34 -5.07
CA GLY A 236 -18.55 18.69 -4.57
C GLY A 236 -18.47 17.20 -4.97
N ALA A 237 -17.36 16.54 -4.62
CA ALA A 237 -17.11 15.15 -4.95
C ALA A 237 -18.03 14.19 -4.19
N ASP A 238 -18.43 13.07 -4.82
CA ASP A 238 -19.12 11.96 -4.14
C ASP A 238 -18.20 11.28 -3.13
N VAL A 239 -16.93 11.08 -3.53
CA VAL A 239 -15.90 10.49 -2.70
C VAL A 239 -14.64 11.33 -2.77
N ALA A 240 -14.05 11.64 -1.61
CA ALA A 240 -12.74 12.26 -1.48
C ALA A 240 -11.78 11.27 -0.78
N ILE A 241 -10.72 10.85 -1.49
CA ILE A 241 -9.71 9.92 -0.97
C ILE A 241 -8.48 10.71 -0.56
N GLU A 242 -8.13 10.64 0.73
CA GLU A 242 -6.93 11.23 1.29
C GLU A 242 -5.77 10.22 1.24
N ALA A 243 -4.71 10.50 0.48
CA ALA A 243 -3.58 9.59 0.25
C ALA A 243 -2.19 10.23 0.51
N VAL A 244 -2.12 11.21 1.42
CA VAL A 244 -0.88 11.93 1.80
C VAL A 244 -0.52 11.70 3.26
N GLY A 245 -1.50 11.78 4.17
CA GLY A 245 -1.31 11.63 5.62
C GLY A 245 -0.91 12.90 6.35
N ILE A 246 -1.35 14.08 5.90
CA ILE A 246 -1.12 15.34 6.61
C ILE A 246 -2.46 16.05 6.94
N PRO A 247 -2.51 16.85 8.02
CA PRO A 247 -3.75 17.51 8.45
C PRO A 247 -4.45 18.29 7.34
N GLY A 248 -3.71 19.11 6.59
CA GLY A 248 -4.29 19.98 5.55
C GLY A 248 -4.94 19.21 4.40
N THR A 249 -4.43 18.04 4.00
CA THR A 249 -5.04 17.22 2.94
C THR A 249 -6.30 16.50 3.42
N PHE A 250 -6.37 16.11 4.68
CA PHE A 250 -7.59 15.60 5.30
C PHE A 250 -8.70 16.68 5.35
N GLU A 251 -8.34 17.86 5.84
CA GLU A 251 -9.27 19.02 5.89
C GLU A 251 -9.73 19.41 4.49
N GLN A 252 -8.83 19.37 3.50
CA GLN A 252 -9.18 19.57 2.09
C GLN A 252 -10.17 18.51 1.58
N CYS A 253 -9.98 17.22 1.87
CA CYS A 253 -10.94 16.17 1.51
C CYS A 253 -12.32 16.42 2.13
N ALA A 254 -12.38 16.83 3.40
CA ALA A 254 -13.64 17.17 4.07
C ALA A 254 -14.34 18.40 3.45
N ALA A 255 -13.58 19.33 2.88
CA ALA A 255 -14.13 20.47 2.14
C ALA A 255 -14.60 20.13 0.72
N LEU A 256 -13.90 19.20 0.06
CA LEU A 256 -14.18 18.75 -1.32
C LEU A 256 -15.46 17.91 -1.43
N VAL A 257 -15.80 17.15 -0.37
CA VAL A 257 -16.90 16.20 -0.42
C VAL A 257 -18.26 16.92 -0.36
N ARG A 258 -19.21 16.45 -1.19
CA ARG A 258 -20.60 16.95 -1.18
C ARG A 258 -21.36 16.50 0.08
N PRO A 259 -22.52 17.09 0.37
CA PRO A 259 -23.45 16.52 1.36
C PRO A 259 -23.82 15.06 1.00
N GLY A 260 -23.81 14.18 2.01
CA GLY A 260 -24.05 12.73 1.87
C GLY A 260 -22.90 11.96 1.21
N GLY A 261 -21.75 12.61 0.97
CA GLY A 261 -20.57 11.94 0.39
C GLY A 261 -19.65 11.30 1.42
N THR A 262 -18.56 10.73 0.96
CA THR A 262 -17.61 9.98 1.81
C THR A 262 -16.19 10.53 1.70
N VAL A 263 -15.53 10.73 2.83
CA VAL A 263 -14.08 10.93 2.94
C VAL A 263 -13.45 9.59 3.32
N ALA A 264 -12.58 9.06 2.45
CA ALA A 264 -11.81 7.85 2.74
C ALA A 264 -10.34 8.23 3.03
N ASN A 265 -9.93 8.12 4.30
CA ASN A 265 -8.58 8.44 4.72
C ASN A 265 -7.69 7.19 4.63
N VAL A 266 -6.75 7.21 3.71
CA VAL A 266 -5.76 6.14 3.48
C VAL A 266 -4.39 6.53 4.04
N GLY A 267 -4.07 7.82 4.01
CA GLY A 267 -2.79 8.34 4.47
C GLY A 267 -2.54 8.11 5.96
N VAL A 268 -1.29 7.83 6.31
CA VAL A 268 -0.87 7.63 7.71
C VAL A 268 -0.49 8.99 8.32
N HIS A 269 -1.28 9.44 9.29
CA HIS A 269 -1.08 10.74 9.93
C HIS A 269 -0.09 10.67 11.10
N GLY A 270 0.98 11.46 11.03
CA GLY A 270 1.91 11.68 12.14
C GLY A 270 1.55 12.86 13.05
N LYS A 271 0.51 13.63 12.71
CA LYS A 271 0.03 14.80 13.47
C LYS A 271 -1.49 14.81 13.54
N PRO A 272 -2.08 15.40 14.62
CA PRO A 272 -3.53 15.56 14.71
C PRO A 272 -4.09 16.40 13.54
N ALA A 273 -5.21 15.96 12.97
CA ALA A 273 -6.00 16.72 12.00
C ALA A 273 -7.24 17.31 12.66
N THR A 274 -7.71 18.46 12.17
CA THR A 274 -8.92 19.10 12.67
C THR A 274 -10.14 18.63 11.88
N LEU A 275 -11.18 18.22 12.57
CA LEU A 275 -12.48 17.95 11.98
C LEU A 275 -13.43 19.12 12.33
N HIS A 276 -13.77 19.93 11.32
CA HIS A 276 -14.66 21.08 11.44
C HIS A 276 -16.12 20.66 11.53
N LEU A 277 -16.52 20.12 12.68
CA LEU A 277 -17.90 19.64 12.90
C LEU A 277 -18.92 20.78 12.81
N GLU A 278 -18.54 22.01 13.13
CA GLU A 278 -19.35 23.22 12.96
C GLU A 278 -19.82 23.43 11.53
N ASP A 279 -19.07 22.93 10.53
CA ASP A 279 -19.40 23.01 9.10
C ASP A 279 -19.98 21.71 8.54
N LEU A 280 -19.69 20.57 9.17
CA LEU A 280 -20.00 19.24 8.65
C LEU A 280 -21.29 18.63 9.23
N TRP A 281 -21.75 19.06 10.42
CA TRP A 281 -22.85 18.44 11.14
C TRP A 281 -24.17 18.32 10.35
N ILE A 282 -24.40 19.20 9.39
CA ILE A 282 -25.62 19.22 8.55
C ILE A 282 -25.42 18.51 7.20
N LYS A 283 -24.20 18.07 6.88
CA LYS A 283 -23.86 17.55 5.55
C LYS A 283 -23.99 16.04 5.42
N ASP A 284 -24.29 15.28 6.49
CA ASP A 284 -24.38 13.82 6.49
C ASP A 284 -23.13 13.12 5.90
N VAL A 285 -21.92 13.66 6.13
CA VAL A 285 -20.68 13.13 5.59
C VAL A 285 -20.26 11.87 6.34
N THR A 286 -19.87 10.83 5.59
CA THR A 286 -19.20 9.65 6.15
C THR A 286 -17.70 9.86 6.10
N ILE A 287 -17.00 9.52 7.18
CA ILE A 287 -15.53 9.50 7.23
C ILE A 287 -15.09 8.10 7.59
N THR A 288 -14.24 7.51 6.76
CA THR A 288 -13.66 6.19 6.99
C THR A 288 -12.15 6.29 7.13
N THR A 289 -11.58 5.46 7.98
CA THR A 289 -10.14 5.26 8.12
C THR A 289 -9.87 3.78 8.26
N GLY A 290 -8.67 3.32 7.93
CA GLY A 290 -8.35 1.91 8.14
C GLY A 290 -6.93 1.54 7.77
N LEU A 291 -6.48 0.43 8.33
CA LEU A 291 -5.36 -0.34 7.82
C LEU A 291 -5.93 -1.31 6.77
N VAL A 292 -5.18 -1.60 5.74
CA VAL A 292 -5.52 -2.64 4.76
C VAL A 292 -5.66 -4.01 5.43
N ASP A 293 -6.59 -4.80 4.93
CA ASP A 293 -6.81 -6.18 5.39
C ASP A 293 -6.29 -7.23 4.40
N THR A 294 -6.06 -6.84 3.14
CA THR A 294 -5.59 -7.68 2.02
C THR A 294 -6.54 -8.82 1.61
N TYR A 295 -7.79 -8.82 2.11
CA TYR A 295 -8.80 -9.78 1.69
C TYR A 295 -9.17 -9.67 0.21
N SER A 296 -8.96 -8.52 -0.39
CA SER A 296 -9.22 -8.26 -1.81
C SER A 296 -8.13 -8.81 -2.74
N THR A 297 -6.95 -9.15 -2.23
CA THR A 297 -5.80 -9.59 -3.02
C THR A 297 -6.13 -10.73 -4.00
N PRO A 298 -6.92 -11.77 -3.66
CA PRO A 298 -7.31 -12.80 -4.64
C PRO A 298 -8.13 -12.24 -5.81
N THR A 299 -8.94 -11.21 -5.58
CA THR A 299 -9.70 -10.52 -6.64
C THR A 299 -8.77 -9.68 -7.52
N LEU A 300 -7.87 -8.92 -6.90
CA LEU A 300 -6.89 -8.08 -7.61
C LEU A 300 -5.94 -8.94 -8.45
N LEU A 301 -5.51 -10.11 -7.98
CA LEU A 301 -4.74 -11.07 -8.76
C LEU A 301 -5.50 -11.56 -10.01
N ARG A 302 -6.81 -11.80 -9.93
CA ARG A 302 -7.62 -12.16 -11.11
C ARG A 302 -7.74 -10.99 -12.09
N LEU A 303 -7.92 -9.76 -11.60
CA LEU A 303 -7.96 -8.55 -12.45
C LEU A 303 -6.62 -8.30 -13.13
N LEU A 304 -5.51 -8.51 -12.42
CA LEU A 304 -4.16 -8.45 -12.98
C LEU A 304 -3.96 -9.52 -14.08
N ALA A 305 -4.28 -10.77 -13.78
CA ALA A 305 -4.14 -11.88 -14.74
C ALA A 305 -5.02 -11.70 -15.99
N SER A 306 -6.18 -11.05 -15.86
CA SER A 306 -7.08 -10.73 -16.97
C SER A 306 -6.76 -9.39 -17.65
N ARG A 307 -5.67 -8.72 -17.27
CA ARG A 307 -5.22 -7.44 -17.83
C ARG A 307 -6.22 -6.27 -17.63
N GLN A 308 -7.09 -6.35 -16.64
CA GLN A 308 -8.01 -5.26 -16.26
C GLN A 308 -7.38 -4.29 -15.24
N LEU A 309 -6.31 -4.71 -14.58
CA LEU A 309 -5.51 -3.91 -13.66
C LEU A 309 -4.04 -4.10 -14.03
N ASP A 310 -3.27 -3.03 -14.08
CA ASP A 310 -1.82 -3.05 -14.36
C ASP A 310 -1.09 -2.10 -13.42
N LEU A 311 -0.78 -2.57 -12.22
CA LEU A 311 -0.03 -1.82 -11.20
C LEU A 311 1.48 -1.76 -11.49
N GLY A 312 1.99 -2.55 -12.44
CA GLY A 312 3.39 -2.50 -12.88
C GLY A 312 3.79 -1.12 -13.42
N GLN A 313 2.82 -0.35 -13.95
CA GLN A 313 3.04 1.04 -14.38
C GLN A 313 3.54 1.98 -13.27
N LEU A 314 3.43 1.58 -12.00
CA LEU A 314 3.90 2.35 -10.86
C LEU A 314 5.39 2.11 -10.56
N VAL A 315 6.00 1.09 -11.14
CA VAL A 315 7.43 0.80 -11.00
C VAL A 315 8.22 1.74 -11.90
N THR A 316 9.14 2.48 -11.29
CA THR A 316 9.95 3.49 -11.99
C THR A 316 11.43 3.20 -11.96
N HIS A 317 11.90 2.44 -10.98
CA HIS A 317 13.32 2.16 -10.78
C HIS A 317 13.55 0.70 -10.41
N HIS A 318 14.65 0.14 -10.90
CA HIS A 318 15.04 -1.25 -10.70
C HIS A 318 16.45 -1.32 -10.13
N PHE A 319 16.64 -2.21 -9.16
CA PHE A 319 17.91 -2.49 -8.50
C PHE A 319 18.08 -3.98 -8.24
N HIS A 320 19.27 -4.39 -7.86
CA HIS A 320 19.52 -5.70 -7.26
C HIS A 320 19.47 -5.62 -5.72
N LEU A 321 19.24 -6.74 -5.03
CA LEU A 321 19.13 -6.76 -3.55
C LEU A 321 20.37 -6.17 -2.85
N ASP A 322 21.56 -6.36 -3.39
CA ASP A 322 22.79 -5.78 -2.85
C ASP A 322 22.93 -4.27 -3.07
N GLU A 323 22.00 -3.64 -3.81
CA GLU A 323 21.94 -2.20 -4.07
C GLU A 323 20.87 -1.49 -3.22
N PHE A 324 20.40 -2.12 -2.13
CA PHE A 324 19.35 -1.53 -1.28
C PHE A 324 19.66 -0.12 -0.78
N MET A 325 20.94 0.19 -0.50
CA MET A 325 21.29 1.52 -0.01
C MET A 325 21.05 2.59 -1.06
N ASP A 326 21.42 2.33 -2.31
CA ASP A 326 21.17 3.23 -3.43
C ASP A 326 19.67 3.35 -3.75
N ALA A 327 18.94 2.24 -3.68
CA ALA A 327 17.48 2.22 -3.85
C ALA A 327 16.76 3.08 -2.80
N TYR A 328 17.19 3.05 -1.55
CA TYR A 328 16.67 3.92 -0.49
C TYR A 328 16.96 5.40 -0.75
N GLU A 329 18.15 5.74 -1.23
CA GLU A 329 18.50 7.13 -1.59
C GLU A 329 17.62 7.64 -2.74
N VAL A 330 17.40 6.83 -3.77
CA VAL A 330 16.50 7.17 -4.89
C VAL A 330 15.06 7.33 -4.40
N PHE A 331 14.56 6.40 -3.58
CA PHE A 331 13.18 6.43 -3.11
C PHE A 331 12.92 7.57 -2.12
N ALA A 332 13.86 7.86 -1.22
CA ALA A 332 13.75 8.96 -0.25
C ALA A 332 13.75 10.33 -0.92
N ASN A 333 14.46 10.48 -2.06
CA ASN A 333 14.56 11.72 -2.83
C ASN A 333 13.58 11.75 -4.02
N ALA A 334 12.38 11.20 -3.85
CA ALA A 334 11.37 11.05 -4.92
C ALA A 334 10.99 12.37 -5.62
N ALA A 335 11.18 13.51 -4.98
CA ALA A 335 10.94 14.82 -5.59
C ALA A 335 11.91 15.08 -6.77
N ASP A 336 13.17 14.70 -6.63
CA ASP A 336 14.23 14.90 -7.63
C ASP A 336 14.32 13.70 -8.59
N THR A 337 14.21 12.48 -8.08
CA THR A 337 14.36 11.24 -8.84
C THR A 337 13.08 10.84 -9.59
N GLN A 338 11.95 11.44 -9.24
CA GLN A 338 10.62 11.09 -9.73
C GLN A 338 10.22 9.63 -9.41
N ALA A 339 10.82 9.03 -8.40
CA ALA A 339 10.52 7.67 -7.98
C ALA A 339 9.07 7.54 -7.48
N LEU A 340 8.36 6.54 -7.98
CA LEU A 340 7.07 6.10 -7.45
C LEU A 340 7.27 4.81 -6.65
N LYS A 341 7.59 3.69 -7.31
CA LYS A 341 8.01 2.46 -6.67
C LYS A 341 9.37 2.03 -7.20
N VAL A 342 10.19 1.51 -6.31
CA VAL A 342 11.48 0.90 -6.65
C VAL A 342 11.35 -0.61 -6.43
N VAL A 343 11.81 -1.40 -7.39
CA VAL A 343 11.82 -2.86 -7.29
C VAL A 343 13.25 -3.33 -7.18
N LEU A 344 13.51 -4.22 -6.23
CA LEU A 344 14.80 -4.88 -6.08
C LEU A 344 14.63 -6.37 -6.31
N THR A 345 15.52 -6.96 -7.10
CA THR A 345 15.48 -8.39 -7.47
C THR A 345 16.74 -9.12 -7.04
N ALA A 346 16.60 -10.41 -6.74
CA ALA A 346 17.75 -11.28 -6.53
C ALA A 346 18.57 -11.37 -7.83
N ARG A 347 19.89 -11.47 -7.72
CA ARG A 347 20.74 -11.81 -8.88
C ARG A 347 20.44 -13.26 -9.30
N SER A 348 20.23 -13.45 -10.59
CA SER A 348 20.00 -14.78 -11.18
C SER A 348 21.23 -15.69 -11.12
#